data_5e7aacad9a047e76ff66706b4698bab8
#
_entry.id   5e7aacad9a047e76ff66706b4698bab8
#
_cell.length_a   1.000
_cell.length_b   1.000
_cell.length_c   1.000
_cell.angle_alpha   90.00
_cell.angle_beta   90.00
_cell.angle_gamma   90.00
#
_symmetry.space_group_name_H-M   'P 1'
#
loop_
_entity.id
_entity.type
_entity.pdbx_description
1 polymer ?
#
loop_
_entity_poly.entity_id
_entity_poly.type
_entity_poly.pdbx_seq_one_letter_code
_entity_poly.pdbx_strand_id
1 'polypeptide(L)'
;MKKAYGLLLLSAILTACGGNEEVGGTKSIINGTYVRQAEGEFSKAMDTLVVTPYDAKAGTFIIMRRTGFQRIKDGRLQPKENKQERMITVWDEETHQLQELKAGKLYTFPSTGKELLAGTAKYLKIE
;
A
#
# COMPACT_ATOMS: atom_id res chain seq x y z
N MET A 1 7.19 -9.05 -60.08
CA MET A 1 7.11 -9.17 -59.56
C MET A 1 6.91 -8.99 -58.52
N LYS A 2 6.88 -8.92 -58.21
CA LYS A 2 6.78 -8.94 -57.44
C LYS A 2 6.75 -8.64 -56.41
N LYS A 3 6.64 -8.69 -55.89
CA LYS A 3 6.64 -8.56 -55.17
C LYS A 3 6.62 -8.16 -54.06
N ALA A 4 6.74 -8.20 -53.58
CA ALA A 4 7.01 -7.71 -52.73
C ALA A 4 6.33 -7.55 -51.75
N TYR A 5 6.40 -7.44 -51.30
CA TYR A 5 5.65 -7.39 -50.63
C TYR A 5 5.61 -7.65 -49.35
N GLY A 6 5.67 -7.87 -49.11
CA GLY A 6 5.59 -8.22 -47.97
C GLY A 6 5.67 -7.56 -46.85
N LEU A 7 5.79 -7.47 -46.55
CA LEU A 7 6.02 -6.92 -45.66
C LEU A 7 5.35 -6.56 -44.70
N LEU A 8 5.28 -6.28 -44.45
CA LEU A 8 4.67 -5.79 -43.75
C LEU A 8 4.26 -6.17 -42.64
N LEU A 9 4.23 -6.47 -42.38
CA LEU A 9 3.79 -6.92 -41.55
C LEU A 9 4.08 -6.72 -40.32
N LEU A 10 4.65 -6.77 -40.10
CA LEU A 10 5.13 -6.60 -39.05
C LEU A 10 4.56 -5.92 -38.09
N SER A 11 4.55 -5.26 -38.21
CA SER A 11 4.02 -4.36 -37.36
C SER A 11 3.33 -4.78 -36.23
N ALA A 12 2.59 -5.44 -36.31
CA ALA A 12 1.79 -5.72 -35.25
C ALA A 12 2.29 -5.85 -33.98
N ILE A 13 3.25 -6.18 -33.96
CA ILE A 13 3.74 -6.41 -32.79
C ILE A 13 3.54 -5.66 -31.67
N LEU A 14 3.85 -4.75 -31.72
CA LEU A 14 3.83 -3.98 -30.69
C LEU A 14 2.86 -4.03 -29.74
N THR A 15 2.00 -4.06 -29.98
CA THR A 15 0.98 -3.94 -29.03
C THR A 15 1.11 -4.67 -27.80
N ALA A 16 1.65 -5.69 -27.79
CA ALA A 16 1.64 -6.49 -26.61
C ALA A 16 2.01 -5.78 -25.38
N CYS A 17 2.78 -4.84 -25.47
CA CYS A 17 3.26 -4.25 -24.27
C CYS A 17 2.27 -3.67 -23.38
N GLY A 18 1.29 -3.08 -23.88
CA GLY A 18 0.38 -2.37 -23.02
C GLY A 18 -0.32 -3.22 -22.01
N GLY A 19 -0.57 -4.44 -22.32
CA GLY A 19 -1.35 -5.24 -21.42
C GLY A 19 -0.72 -5.47 -20.08
N ASN A 20 0.54 -5.47 -20.03
CA ASN A 20 1.17 -5.79 -18.78
C ASN A 20 0.93 -4.80 -17.70
N GLU A 21 0.90 -3.59 -18.06
CA GLU A 21 0.76 -2.58 -17.05
C GLU A 21 -0.54 -2.64 -16.34
N GLU A 22 -1.55 -2.97 -17.04
CA GLU A 22 -2.84 -3.02 -16.41
C GLU A 22 -2.96 -4.10 -15.39
N VAL A 23 -2.32 -5.19 -15.65
CA VAL A 23 -2.44 -6.30 -14.74
C VAL A 23 -2.03 -5.94 -13.34
N GLY A 24 -0.99 -5.18 -13.20
CA GLY A 24 -0.55 -4.81 -11.89
C GLY A 24 -1.16 -3.53 -11.38
N GLY A 25 -1.98 -2.88 -12.18
CA GLY A 25 -2.43 -1.55 -11.87
C GLY A 25 -3.00 -1.35 -10.48
N THR A 26 -4.03 -2.08 -10.13
CA THR A 26 -4.67 -1.89 -8.84
C THR A 26 -3.75 -2.26 -7.70
N LYS A 27 -3.08 -3.40 -7.83
CA LYS A 27 -2.20 -3.84 -6.76
C LYS A 27 -1.00 -2.92 -6.57
N SER A 28 -0.46 -2.39 -7.65
CA SER A 28 0.71 -1.53 -7.50
C SER A 28 0.35 -0.18 -6.92
N ILE A 29 -0.89 0.26 -7.06
CA ILE A 29 -1.32 1.52 -6.49
C ILE A 29 -1.26 1.50 -4.97
N ILE A 30 -1.46 0.33 -4.37
CA ILE A 30 -1.49 0.27 -2.90
C ILE A 30 -0.11 0.25 -2.27
N ASN A 31 0.92 -0.06 -3.04
CA ASN A 31 2.28 -0.02 -2.49
C ASN A 31 2.64 1.40 -2.13
N GLY A 32 3.27 1.57 -1.00
CA GLY A 32 3.70 2.90 -0.61
C GLY A 32 3.76 3.09 0.89
N THR A 33 3.96 4.32 1.28
CA THR A 33 4.07 4.71 2.67
C THR A 33 2.87 5.59 3.04
N TYR A 34 2.19 5.20 4.10
CA TYR A 34 0.99 5.88 4.58
C TYR A 34 1.21 6.34 6.02
N VAL A 35 0.82 7.56 6.33
CA VAL A 35 1.06 8.11 7.66
C VAL A 35 -0.21 8.66 8.27
N ARG A 36 -0.25 8.62 9.58
CA ARG A 36 -1.33 9.18 10.37
C ARG A 36 -0.73 9.80 11.62
N GLN A 37 -1.15 11.02 11.91
CA GLN A 37 -0.75 11.68 13.14
C GLN A 37 -1.93 11.73 14.08
N ALA A 38 -1.68 11.44 15.34
CA ALA A 38 -2.69 11.53 16.37
C ALA A 38 -2.10 12.30 17.53
N GLU A 39 -2.81 13.32 17.97
CA GLU A 39 -2.35 14.13 19.08
C GLU A 39 -3.49 14.31 20.06
N GLY A 40 -3.21 14.05 21.31
CA GLY A 40 -4.18 14.20 22.36
C GLY A 40 -3.57 14.92 23.54
N GLU A 41 -4.35 15.01 24.59
CA GLU A 41 -3.92 15.71 25.79
C GLU A 41 -2.72 15.04 26.45
N PHE A 42 -2.66 13.71 26.37
CA PHE A 42 -1.63 12.95 27.07
C PHE A 42 -0.58 12.30 26.19
N SER A 43 -0.68 12.48 24.88
CA SER A 43 0.30 11.85 23.98
C SER A 43 0.28 12.45 22.58
N LYS A 44 1.41 12.31 21.91
CA LYS A 44 1.55 12.59 20.49
C LYS A 44 2.02 11.31 19.84
N ALA A 45 1.40 10.93 18.75
CA ALA A 45 1.77 9.70 18.07
C ALA A 45 1.82 9.90 16.57
N MET A 46 2.75 9.22 15.93
CA MET A 46 2.82 9.16 14.48
C MET A 46 2.88 7.69 14.11
N ASP A 47 1.95 7.27 13.28
CA ASP A 47 1.84 5.90 12.85
C ASP A 47 2.17 5.85 11.36
N THR A 48 3.07 4.96 10.97
CA THR A 48 3.48 4.82 9.58
C THR A 48 3.26 3.38 9.15
N LEU A 49 2.59 3.21 8.02
CA LEU A 49 2.38 1.90 7.41
C LEU A 49 3.10 1.87 6.07
N VAL A 50 4.02 0.94 5.90
CA VAL A 50 4.71 0.75 4.64
C VAL A 50 4.19 -0.53 4.01
N VAL A 51 3.55 -0.41 2.86
CA VAL A 51 2.95 -1.54 2.15
C VAL A 51 3.85 -1.93 0.99
N THR A 52 4.34 -3.17 1.00
CA THR A 52 5.20 -3.67 -0.05
C THR A 52 4.73 -5.07 -0.48
N PRO A 53 4.96 -5.46 -1.73
CA PRO A 53 4.58 -6.80 -2.16
C PRO A 53 5.47 -7.84 -1.48
N TYR A 54 4.88 -8.96 -1.12
CA TYR A 54 5.63 -10.07 -0.55
C TYR A 54 5.72 -11.18 -1.60
N ASP A 55 4.58 -11.63 -2.09
CA ASP A 55 4.52 -12.57 -3.19
C ASP A 55 3.43 -12.05 -4.13
N ALA A 56 3.87 -11.43 -5.20
CA ALA A 56 2.93 -10.79 -6.12
C ALA A 56 1.97 -11.80 -6.77
N LYS A 57 2.44 -13.00 -7.03
CA LYS A 57 1.59 -14.01 -7.66
C LYS A 57 0.50 -14.48 -6.73
N ALA A 58 0.80 -14.60 -5.47
CA ALA A 58 -0.18 -15.03 -4.48
C ALA A 58 -1.01 -13.87 -3.96
N GLY A 59 -0.73 -12.66 -4.38
CA GLY A 59 -1.48 -11.50 -3.90
C GLY A 59 -1.19 -11.16 -2.45
N THR A 60 -0.01 -11.49 -1.96
CA THR A 60 0.33 -11.21 -0.58
C THR A 60 1.23 -9.98 -0.47
N PHE A 61 1.02 -9.23 0.59
CA PHE A 61 1.75 -8.00 0.85
C PHE A 61 2.20 -7.97 2.31
N ILE A 62 3.28 -7.26 2.54
CA ILE A 62 3.74 -7.01 3.91
C ILE A 62 3.38 -5.59 4.26
N ILE A 63 2.79 -5.42 5.43
CA ILE A 63 2.60 -4.10 6.02
C ILE A 63 3.56 -4.00 7.19
N MET A 64 4.47 -3.05 7.11
CA MET A 64 5.37 -2.76 8.20
C MET A 64 4.81 -1.54 8.92
N ARG A 65 4.45 -1.71 10.17
CA ARG A 65 3.90 -0.63 10.97
C ARG A 65 4.97 -0.11 11.91
N ARG A 66 5.18 1.18 11.88
CA ARG A 66 6.09 1.85 12.80
C ARG A 66 5.29 2.91 13.54
N THR A 67 5.26 2.79 14.84
CA THR A 67 4.55 3.74 15.68
C THR A 67 5.58 4.48 16.53
N GLY A 68 5.62 5.81 16.38
CA GLY A 68 6.43 6.64 17.24
C GLY A 68 5.49 7.43 18.13
N PHE A 69 5.72 7.43 19.41
CA PHE A 69 4.85 8.18 20.30
C PHE A 69 5.64 8.81 21.46
N GLN A 70 5.10 9.90 21.96
CA GLN A 70 5.64 10.57 23.11
C GLN A 70 4.51 10.84 24.09
N ARG A 71 4.73 10.48 25.32
CA ARG A 71 3.74 10.76 26.37
C ARG A 71 3.93 12.18 26.84
N ILE A 72 2.85 12.79 27.27
CA ILE A 72 2.91 14.13 27.86
C ILE A 72 2.59 13.95 29.33
N LYS A 73 3.53 14.28 30.19
CA LYS A 73 3.37 14.15 31.62
C LYS A 73 3.67 15.51 32.26
N ASP A 74 2.72 16.02 33.03
CA ASP A 74 2.85 17.31 33.69
C ASP A 74 3.18 18.42 32.67
N GLY A 75 2.53 18.34 31.50
CA GLY A 75 2.74 19.33 30.45
C GLY A 75 4.05 19.20 29.70
N ARG A 76 4.84 18.17 29.96
CA ARG A 76 6.15 18.00 29.31
C ARG A 76 6.20 16.78 28.44
N LEU A 77 6.80 16.92 27.26
CA LEU A 77 7.00 15.79 26.38
C LEU A 77 8.05 14.86 26.98
N GLN A 78 7.70 13.60 27.09
CA GLN A 78 8.62 12.57 27.54
C GLN A 78 9.46 12.06 26.37
N PRO A 79 10.51 11.27 26.61
CA PRO A 79 11.30 10.72 25.52
C PRO A 79 10.47 9.93 24.54
N LYS A 80 10.86 9.98 23.27
CA LYS A 80 10.13 9.32 22.20
C LYS A 80 10.28 7.81 22.32
N GLU A 81 9.15 7.11 22.18
CA GLU A 81 9.13 5.64 22.19
C GLU A 81 8.74 5.16 20.80
N ASN A 82 9.31 4.04 20.38
CA ASN A 82 9.04 3.48 19.05
C ASN A 82 8.61 2.03 19.16
N LYS A 83 7.70 1.64 18.29
CA LYS A 83 7.22 0.28 18.23
C LYS A 83 7.14 -0.11 16.77
N GLN A 84 7.47 -1.36 16.45
CA GLN A 84 7.45 -1.83 15.08
C GLN A 84 6.78 -3.18 15.00
N GLU A 85 5.93 -3.35 14.00
CA GLU A 85 5.22 -4.60 13.75
C GLU A 85 5.27 -4.93 12.27
N ARG A 86 5.33 -6.21 11.96
CA ARG A 86 5.33 -6.69 10.59
C ARG A 86 4.14 -7.61 10.41
N MET A 87 3.34 -7.34 9.39
CA MET A 87 2.12 -8.11 9.16
C MET A 87 2.09 -8.63 7.73
N ILE A 88 1.69 -9.87 7.56
CA ILE A 88 1.51 -10.46 6.24
C ILE A 88 0.03 -10.41 5.92
N THR A 89 -0.31 -9.92 4.73
CA THR A 89 -1.69 -9.68 4.35
C THR A 89 -1.96 -10.26 2.97
N VAL A 90 -3.24 -10.47 2.68
CA VAL A 90 -3.70 -10.96 1.38
C VAL A 90 -4.65 -9.96 0.77
N TRP A 91 -4.46 -9.70 -0.52
CA TRP A 91 -5.28 -8.75 -1.25
C TRP A 91 -6.60 -9.37 -1.70
N ASP A 92 -7.69 -8.62 -1.48
CA ASP A 92 -9.01 -8.99 -1.97
C ASP A 92 -9.43 -7.95 -3.01
N GLU A 93 -9.50 -8.38 -4.25
CA GLU A 93 -9.81 -7.49 -5.36
C GLU A 93 -11.22 -6.95 -5.32
N GLU A 94 -12.16 -7.70 -4.81
CA GLU A 94 -13.54 -7.25 -4.77
C GLU A 94 -13.75 -6.11 -3.79
N THR A 95 -13.15 -6.21 -2.64
CA THR A 95 -13.35 -5.21 -1.58
C THR A 95 -12.25 -4.17 -1.53
N HIS A 96 -11.19 -4.34 -2.32
CA HIS A 96 -10.02 -3.46 -2.30
C HIS A 96 -9.44 -3.39 -0.89
N GLN A 97 -9.27 -4.54 -0.28
CA GLN A 97 -8.76 -4.64 1.08
C GLN A 97 -7.60 -5.61 1.16
N LEU A 98 -6.71 -5.34 2.12
CA LEU A 98 -5.71 -6.30 2.55
C LEU A 98 -6.19 -6.85 3.88
N GLN A 99 -6.23 -8.17 4.00
CA GLN A 99 -6.61 -8.82 5.24
C GLN A 99 -5.39 -9.43 5.88
N GLU A 100 -5.16 -9.09 7.13
CA GLU A 100 -4.06 -9.64 7.88
C GLU A 100 -4.32 -11.11 8.19
N LEU A 101 -3.33 -11.97 7.94
CA LEU A 101 -3.51 -13.40 8.10
C LEU A 101 -3.64 -13.84 9.56
N LYS A 102 -2.90 -13.19 10.44
CA LYS A 102 -2.86 -13.62 11.83
C LYS A 102 -4.06 -13.14 12.64
N ALA A 103 -4.34 -11.86 12.61
CA ALA A 103 -5.39 -11.28 13.41
C ALA A 103 -6.66 -10.94 12.63
N GLY A 104 -6.62 -11.06 11.32
CA GLY A 104 -7.79 -10.79 10.49
C GLY A 104 -8.11 -9.31 10.32
N LYS A 105 -7.23 -8.43 10.71
CA LYS A 105 -7.49 -7.00 10.58
C LYS A 105 -7.56 -6.60 9.11
N LEU A 106 -8.48 -5.69 8.79
CA LEU A 106 -8.69 -5.25 7.41
C LEU A 106 -8.13 -3.85 7.17
N TYR A 107 -7.48 -3.69 6.03
CA TYR A 107 -6.96 -2.41 5.59
C TYR A 107 -7.60 -2.11 4.24
N THR A 108 -8.37 -1.04 4.17
CA THR A 108 -9.14 -0.69 2.98
C THR A 108 -8.45 0.40 2.19
N PHE A 109 -8.42 0.25 0.87
CA PHE A 109 -7.76 1.19 -0.02
C PHE A 109 -8.80 1.82 -0.94
N PRO A 110 -9.24 3.06 -0.64
CA PRO A 110 -10.18 3.76 -1.52
C PRO A 110 -9.59 3.94 -2.91
N SER A 111 -10.46 4.09 -3.89
CA SER A 111 -10.04 4.16 -5.28
C SER A 111 -9.16 5.35 -5.61
N THR A 112 -9.08 6.34 -4.76
CA THR A 112 -8.23 7.51 -5.00
C THR A 112 -6.75 7.13 -5.03
N GLY A 113 -6.39 6.02 -4.38
CA GLY A 113 -4.99 5.61 -4.31
C GLY A 113 -4.15 6.45 -3.36
N LYS A 114 -4.76 7.35 -2.63
CA LYS A 114 -4.02 8.27 -1.75
C LYS A 114 -4.26 8.05 -0.27
N GLU A 115 -5.10 7.10 0.06
CA GLU A 115 -5.49 6.87 1.45
C GLU A 115 -5.51 5.40 1.78
N LEU A 116 -5.43 5.11 3.06
CA LEU A 116 -5.59 3.76 3.59
C LEU A 116 -6.41 3.87 4.86
N LEU A 117 -7.43 3.03 4.98
CA LEU A 117 -8.28 3.02 6.16
C LEU A 117 -8.04 1.75 6.96
N ALA A 118 -7.75 1.89 8.23
CA ALA A 118 -7.59 0.78 9.15
C ALA A 118 -8.65 0.97 10.23
N GLY A 119 -9.79 0.29 10.05
CA GLY A 119 -10.95 0.55 10.89
C GLY A 119 -11.42 1.96 10.64
N THR A 120 -11.49 2.77 11.69
CA THR A 120 -11.89 4.17 11.55
C THR A 120 -10.69 5.10 11.37
N ALA A 121 -9.49 4.56 11.45
CA ALA A 121 -8.28 5.36 11.32
C ALA A 121 -7.94 5.58 9.86
N LYS A 122 -7.66 6.83 9.49
CA LYS A 122 -7.34 7.20 8.13
C LYS A 122 -5.88 7.59 8.02
N TYR A 123 -5.18 6.94 7.08
CA TYR A 123 -3.78 7.22 6.80
C TYR A 123 -3.70 7.88 5.43
N LEU A 124 -2.77 8.81 5.27
CA LEU A 124 -2.54 9.48 4.00
C LEU A 124 -1.25 8.99 3.37
N LYS A 125 -1.31 8.71 2.09
CA LYS A 125 -0.15 8.23 1.35
C LYS A 125 0.81 9.38 1.09
N ILE A 126 2.08 9.17 1.41
CA ILE A 126 3.10 10.20 1.19
C ILE A 126 4.11 9.79 0.11
N GLU A 127 4.17 8.53 -0.26
CA GLU A 127 5.02 8.11 -1.38
C GLU A 127 4.67 6.72 -1.88
#